data_0c6e66954d290e116652a6ac2935fc26
#
_entry.id   0c6e66954d290e116652a6ac2935fc26
#
_cell.length_a   1.000
_cell.length_b   1.000
_cell.length_c   1.000
_cell.angle_alpha   90.00
_cell.angle_beta   90.00
_cell.angle_gamma   90.00
#
_symmetry.space_group_name_H-M   'P 1'
#
loop_
_entity.id
_entity.type
_entity.pdbx_description
1 polymer ?
#
loop_
_entity_poly.entity_id
_entity_poly.type
_entity_poly.pdbx_seq_one_letter_code
_entity_poly.pdbx_strand_id
1 'polypeptide(L)'
;MPSKTPDDMARFQADLLTSVQQMRRGQSAARPEPLAPESITLRIATVRGQRVIVDADLAALYEVETKRLNEAVRRNLARFPADFMLKLSAAEWSALRSQFATLNDAPAGRGQHSKYLPHAFTEHGALMAATLLNSPRAVEVSIYVVRAFVRLRELAASQADLAKRLDELEQKTEALAMSHDTFSRNTRNQLKQVFDALRELTVPPDPPRRPIGFVTPEDGKSGTH
;
A
#
# COMPACT_ATOMS: atom_id res chain seq x y z
N MET A 1 -11.68 -1.20 -71.89
CA MET A 1 -12.46 -1.11 -70.63
C MET A 1 -13.13 -2.48 -70.40
N PRO A 2 -12.71 -3.31 -69.40
CA PRO A 2 -13.42 -4.55 -69.14
C PRO A 2 -14.76 -4.22 -68.48
N SER A 3 -15.85 -4.65 -69.06
CA SER A 3 -17.21 -4.54 -68.54
C SER A 3 -17.35 -5.47 -67.33
N LYS A 4 -17.64 -4.90 -66.14
CA LYS A 4 -18.00 -5.67 -64.95
C LYS A 4 -19.21 -6.54 -65.25
N THR A 5 -19.06 -7.83 -65.12
CA THR A 5 -20.13 -8.79 -65.32
C THR A 5 -21.15 -8.69 -64.17
N PRO A 6 -22.44 -8.97 -64.40
CA PRO A 6 -23.47 -8.92 -63.35
C PRO A 6 -23.14 -9.82 -62.14
N ASP A 7 -22.31 -10.84 -62.34
CA ASP A 7 -21.87 -11.78 -61.30
C ASP A 7 -20.84 -11.13 -60.32
N ASP A 8 -19.99 -10.20 -60.82
CA ASP A 8 -19.05 -9.45 -59.99
C ASP A 8 -19.75 -8.44 -59.07
N MET A 9 -20.86 -7.87 -59.52
CA MET A 9 -21.67 -6.96 -58.69
C MET A 9 -22.43 -7.71 -57.61
N ALA A 10 -22.93 -8.91 -57.91
CA ALA A 10 -23.61 -9.77 -56.93
C ALA A 10 -22.64 -10.25 -55.84
N ARG A 11 -21.43 -10.65 -56.19
CA ARG A 11 -20.36 -10.98 -55.22
C ARG A 11 -19.98 -9.80 -54.36
N PHE A 12 -19.78 -8.64 -54.93
CA PHE A 12 -19.45 -7.43 -54.19
C PHE A 12 -20.55 -7.03 -53.17
N GLN A 13 -21.82 -7.15 -53.56
CA GLN A 13 -22.95 -6.91 -52.67
C GLN A 13 -23.05 -7.95 -51.55
N ALA A 14 -22.75 -9.22 -51.79
CA ALA A 14 -22.72 -10.28 -50.81
C ALA A 14 -21.58 -10.04 -49.78
N ASP A 15 -20.39 -9.66 -50.25
CA ASP A 15 -19.26 -9.35 -49.38
C ASP A 15 -19.50 -8.09 -48.50
N LEU A 16 -20.16 -7.08 -49.06
CA LEU A 16 -20.57 -5.89 -48.35
C LEU A 16 -21.61 -6.20 -47.26
N LEU A 17 -22.61 -7.02 -47.58
CA LEU A 17 -23.61 -7.46 -46.59
C LEU A 17 -22.99 -8.33 -45.49
N THR A 18 -22.04 -9.19 -45.82
CA THR A 18 -21.30 -10.00 -44.86
C THR A 18 -20.43 -9.11 -43.94
N SER A 19 -19.76 -8.12 -44.49
CA SER A 19 -18.96 -7.16 -43.75
C SER A 19 -19.80 -6.29 -42.79
N VAL A 20 -20.97 -5.83 -43.26
CA VAL A 20 -21.93 -5.08 -42.41
C VAL A 20 -22.55 -5.97 -41.34
N GLN A 21 -22.82 -7.24 -41.62
CA GLN A 21 -23.32 -8.19 -40.62
C GLN A 21 -22.24 -8.52 -39.56
N GLN A 22 -20.98 -8.63 -39.96
CA GLN A 22 -19.84 -8.79 -39.03
C GLN A 22 -19.66 -7.56 -38.14
N MET A 23 -19.82 -6.36 -38.69
CA MET A 23 -19.84 -5.13 -37.89
C MET A 23 -21.01 -5.08 -36.91
N ARG A 24 -22.20 -5.51 -37.32
CA ARG A 24 -23.41 -5.57 -36.45
C ARG A 24 -23.32 -6.65 -35.37
N ARG A 25 -22.57 -7.72 -35.57
CA ARG A 25 -22.35 -8.79 -34.57
C ARG A 25 -21.27 -8.45 -33.56
N GLY A 26 -20.68 -7.26 -33.59
CA GLY A 26 -19.63 -6.87 -32.66
C GLY A 26 -18.34 -7.67 -32.82
N GLN A 27 -18.18 -8.41 -33.93
CA GLN A 27 -16.90 -9.00 -34.32
C GLN A 27 -16.07 -7.99 -35.11
N SER A 28 -16.04 -6.76 -34.62
CA SER A 28 -14.94 -5.85 -34.88
C SER A 28 -13.71 -6.55 -34.35
N ALA A 29 -12.67 -6.70 -35.16
CA ALA A 29 -11.37 -7.20 -34.72
C ALA A 29 -11.08 -6.61 -33.34
N ALA A 30 -10.93 -7.47 -32.34
CA ALA A 30 -10.86 -7.09 -30.94
C ALA A 30 -9.92 -5.92 -30.83
N ARG A 31 -10.47 -4.72 -30.68
CA ARG A 31 -9.70 -3.56 -30.29
C ARG A 31 -9.11 -3.99 -28.97
N PRO A 32 -7.79 -4.10 -28.82
CA PRO A 32 -7.22 -4.50 -27.55
C PRO A 32 -7.87 -3.59 -26.49
N GLU A 33 -8.50 -4.21 -25.50
CA GLU A 33 -9.13 -3.44 -24.41
C GLU A 33 -8.15 -2.37 -23.97
N PRO A 34 -8.61 -1.14 -23.77
CA PRO A 34 -7.73 -0.08 -23.29
C PRO A 34 -7.12 -0.61 -22.01
N LEU A 35 -5.79 -0.76 -21.99
CA LEU A 35 -5.04 -1.23 -20.82
C LEU A 35 -5.46 -0.34 -19.65
N ALA A 36 -6.28 -0.88 -18.76
CA ALA A 36 -6.70 -0.14 -17.59
C ALA A 36 -5.45 0.24 -16.80
N PRO A 37 -5.27 1.50 -16.39
CA PRO A 37 -4.10 1.94 -15.62
C PRO A 37 -3.84 1.05 -14.39
N GLU A 38 -4.90 0.43 -13.88
CA GLU A 38 -4.88 -0.50 -12.75
C GLU A 38 -4.14 -1.79 -13.07
N SER A 39 -4.28 -2.35 -14.26
CA SER A 39 -3.54 -3.56 -14.68
C SER A 39 -2.03 -3.30 -14.82
N ILE A 40 -1.63 -2.09 -15.17
CA ILE A 40 -0.22 -1.69 -15.22
C ILE A 40 0.34 -1.50 -13.82
N THR A 41 -0.44 -0.92 -12.92
CA THR A 41 -0.04 -0.70 -11.52
C THR A 41 0.34 -2.00 -10.81
N LEU A 42 -0.37 -3.09 -11.09
CA LEU A 42 -0.10 -4.43 -10.54
C LEU A 42 1.23 -5.05 -11.04
N ARG A 43 1.78 -4.55 -12.15
CA ARG A 43 3.07 -5.02 -12.70
C ARG A 43 4.27 -4.21 -12.22
N ILE A 44 4.02 -3.11 -11.48
CA ILE A 44 5.07 -2.26 -10.92
C ILE A 44 5.43 -2.77 -9.54
N ALA A 45 6.67 -3.18 -9.36
CA ALA A 45 7.22 -3.65 -8.09
C ALA A 45 8.15 -2.60 -7.45
N THR A 46 8.54 -2.84 -6.20
CA THR A 46 9.54 -2.01 -5.52
C THR A 46 10.82 -2.80 -5.33
N VAL A 47 11.94 -2.30 -5.87
CA VAL A 47 13.27 -2.88 -5.73
C VAL A 47 14.23 -1.80 -5.27
N ARG A 48 15.00 -2.04 -4.21
CA ARG A 48 15.96 -1.07 -3.63
C ARG A 48 15.32 0.31 -3.34
N GLY A 49 14.05 0.30 -2.93
CA GLY A 49 13.30 1.55 -2.67
C GLY A 49 12.81 2.29 -3.93
N GLN A 50 13.09 1.78 -5.12
CA GLN A 50 12.62 2.35 -6.38
C GLN A 50 11.47 1.52 -6.97
N ARG A 51 10.50 2.19 -7.55
CA ARG A 51 9.43 1.53 -8.30
C ARG A 51 9.92 1.19 -9.69
N VAL A 52 9.76 -0.08 -10.06
CA VAL A 52 10.29 -0.62 -11.31
C VAL A 52 9.29 -1.59 -11.96
N ILE A 53 9.43 -1.76 -13.27
CA ILE A 53 8.72 -2.77 -14.05
C ILE A 53 9.75 -3.71 -14.69
N VAL A 54 9.49 -5.02 -14.68
CA VAL A 54 10.41 -6.03 -15.22
C VAL A 54 10.35 -6.02 -16.75
N ASP A 55 11.45 -6.36 -17.40
CA ASP A 55 11.59 -6.38 -18.87
C ASP A 55 10.51 -7.22 -19.57
N ALA A 56 10.15 -8.37 -19.01
CA ALA A 56 9.10 -9.22 -19.56
C ALA A 56 7.72 -8.55 -19.54
N ASP A 57 7.38 -7.87 -18.43
CA ASP A 57 6.11 -7.16 -18.28
C ASP A 57 6.07 -5.91 -19.15
N LEU A 58 7.18 -5.17 -19.22
CA LEU A 58 7.30 -3.99 -20.08
C LEU A 58 7.18 -4.36 -21.56
N ALA A 59 7.83 -5.45 -21.98
CA ALA A 59 7.73 -5.98 -23.33
C ALA A 59 6.29 -6.39 -23.68
N ALA A 60 5.62 -7.08 -22.75
CA ALA A 60 4.22 -7.45 -22.91
C ALA A 60 3.30 -6.23 -23.06
N LEU A 61 3.52 -5.16 -22.28
CA LEU A 61 2.78 -3.92 -22.39
C LEU A 61 2.98 -3.22 -23.73
N TYR A 62 4.20 -3.23 -24.25
CA TYR A 62 4.54 -2.62 -25.54
C TYR A 62 4.24 -3.54 -26.74
N GLU A 63 3.68 -4.74 -26.47
CA GLU A 63 3.35 -5.76 -27.48
C GLU A 63 4.57 -6.14 -28.35
N VAL A 64 5.72 -6.30 -27.68
CA VAL A 64 6.96 -6.73 -28.31
C VAL A 64 7.52 -7.96 -27.57
N GLU A 65 8.35 -8.74 -28.28
CA GLU A 65 9.08 -9.82 -27.63
C GLU A 65 10.10 -9.25 -26.64
N THR A 66 10.22 -9.86 -25.45
CA THR A 66 11.22 -9.48 -24.43
C THR A 66 12.65 -9.48 -25.01
N LYS A 67 12.95 -10.43 -25.90
CA LYS A 67 14.23 -10.48 -26.60
C LYS A 67 14.48 -9.24 -27.43
N ARG A 68 13.49 -8.78 -28.19
CA ARG A 68 13.58 -7.56 -29.03
C ARG A 68 13.79 -6.31 -28.18
N LEU A 69 13.03 -6.19 -27.09
CA LEU A 69 13.21 -5.10 -26.13
C LEU A 69 14.65 -5.07 -25.58
N ASN A 70 15.13 -6.21 -25.06
CA ASN A 70 16.46 -6.31 -24.47
C ASN A 70 17.59 -6.09 -25.49
N GLU A 71 17.41 -6.48 -26.75
CA GLU A 71 18.35 -6.17 -27.83
C GLU A 71 18.40 -4.68 -28.16
N ALA A 72 17.25 -4.01 -28.22
CA ALA A 72 17.15 -2.57 -28.45
C ALA A 72 17.83 -1.79 -27.32
N VAL A 73 17.59 -2.16 -26.07
CA VAL A 73 18.24 -1.57 -24.90
C VAL A 73 19.75 -1.79 -24.94
N ARG A 74 20.21 -3.01 -25.23
CA ARG A 74 21.65 -3.33 -25.29
C ARG A 74 22.38 -2.54 -26.37
N ARG A 75 21.77 -2.30 -27.51
CA ARG A 75 22.35 -1.47 -28.59
C ARG A 75 22.44 -0.01 -28.19
N ASN A 76 21.65 0.43 -27.23
CA ASN A 76 21.54 1.83 -26.79
C ASN A 76 21.84 1.99 -25.29
N LEU A 77 22.75 1.19 -24.75
CA LEU A 77 23.03 1.10 -23.30
C LEU A 77 23.42 2.47 -22.69
N ALA A 78 24.07 3.34 -23.46
CA ALA A 78 24.43 4.70 -23.03
C ALA A 78 23.21 5.58 -22.65
N ARG A 79 21.99 5.21 -23.08
CA ARG A 79 20.74 5.91 -22.74
C ARG A 79 20.08 5.37 -21.48
N PHE A 80 20.64 4.31 -20.87
CA PHE A 80 20.10 3.68 -19.68
C PHE A 80 21.13 3.73 -18.54
N PRO A 81 21.28 4.88 -17.89
CA PRO A 81 22.08 4.98 -16.68
C PRO A 81 21.47 4.13 -15.56
N ALA A 82 22.21 3.98 -14.45
CA ALA A 82 21.83 3.10 -13.35
C ALA A 82 20.51 3.47 -12.64
N ASP A 83 20.06 4.69 -12.78
CA ASP A 83 18.77 5.20 -12.29
C ASP A 83 17.60 4.93 -13.25
N PHE A 84 17.88 4.54 -14.51
CA PHE A 84 16.84 4.18 -15.49
C PHE A 84 16.61 2.67 -15.58
N MET A 85 17.68 1.88 -15.42
CA MET A 85 17.61 0.43 -15.55
C MET A 85 18.48 -0.25 -14.49
N LEU A 86 17.87 -1.21 -13.78
CA LEU A 86 18.52 -2.03 -12.78
C LEU A 86 18.66 -3.47 -13.30
N LYS A 87 19.83 -4.06 -13.13
CA LYS A 87 19.98 -5.51 -13.27
C LYS A 87 19.64 -6.17 -11.95
N LEU A 88 18.63 -7.04 -11.94
CA LEU A 88 18.21 -7.74 -10.74
C LEU A 88 19.22 -8.81 -10.34
N SER A 89 19.42 -8.99 -9.05
CA SER A 89 20.12 -10.14 -8.49
C SER A 89 19.18 -11.36 -8.44
N ALA A 90 19.73 -12.56 -8.27
CA ALA A 90 18.96 -13.79 -8.14
C ALA A 90 18.00 -13.75 -6.94
N ALA A 91 18.43 -13.16 -5.81
CA ALA A 91 17.62 -13.01 -4.61
C ALA A 91 16.45 -12.05 -4.83
N GLU A 92 16.69 -10.88 -5.43
CA GLU A 92 15.67 -9.89 -5.77
C GLU A 92 14.63 -10.46 -6.75
N TRP A 93 15.10 -11.18 -7.76
CA TRP A 93 14.21 -11.83 -8.71
C TRP A 93 13.33 -12.91 -8.05
N SER A 94 13.91 -13.72 -7.16
CA SER A 94 13.16 -14.73 -6.42
C SER A 94 12.09 -14.09 -5.54
N ALA A 95 12.41 -13.01 -4.83
CA ALA A 95 11.48 -12.28 -4.00
C ALA A 95 10.31 -11.67 -4.82
N LEU A 96 10.61 -11.05 -5.96
CA LEU A 96 9.59 -10.52 -6.87
C LEU A 96 8.65 -11.60 -7.40
N ARG A 97 9.20 -12.74 -7.80
CA ARG A 97 8.37 -13.88 -8.27
C ARG A 97 7.40 -14.36 -7.20
N SER A 98 7.83 -14.42 -5.94
CA SER A 98 6.95 -14.80 -4.83
C SER A 98 5.82 -13.78 -4.64
N GLN A 99 6.10 -12.48 -4.76
CA GLN A 99 5.08 -11.44 -4.68
C GLN A 99 4.05 -11.53 -5.82
N PHE A 100 4.50 -11.76 -7.06
CA PHE A 100 3.60 -11.90 -8.20
C PHE A 100 2.80 -13.22 -8.18
N ALA A 101 3.36 -14.29 -7.63
CA ALA A 101 2.66 -15.56 -7.48
C ALA A 101 1.50 -15.47 -6.47
N THR A 102 1.63 -14.64 -5.44
CA THR A 102 0.55 -14.40 -4.46
C THR A 102 -0.55 -13.48 -4.97
N LEU A 103 -0.25 -12.62 -5.96
CA LEU A 103 -1.21 -11.69 -6.55
C LEU A 103 -1.99 -12.28 -7.73
N ASN A 104 -1.41 -13.28 -8.39
CA ASN A 104 -2.03 -13.97 -9.50
C ASN A 104 -2.14 -15.46 -9.14
N ASP A 105 -3.34 -15.99 -9.02
CA ASP A 105 -3.63 -17.42 -8.88
C ASP A 105 -3.23 -18.26 -10.14
N ALA A 106 -2.36 -17.74 -10.99
CA ALA A 106 -1.90 -18.41 -12.17
C ALA A 106 -0.87 -19.50 -11.80
N PRO A 107 -1.10 -20.76 -12.20
CA PRO A 107 -0.15 -21.83 -11.97
C PRO A 107 1.19 -21.47 -12.61
N ALA A 108 2.25 -21.59 -11.83
CA ALA A 108 3.62 -21.35 -12.29
C ALA A 108 3.89 -22.16 -13.57
N GLY A 109 3.92 -21.48 -14.71
CA GLY A 109 4.11 -22.10 -16.01
C GLY A 109 5.41 -22.86 -16.06
N ARG A 110 5.37 -24.14 -16.47
CA ARG A 110 6.53 -24.95 -16.77
C ARG A 110 7.42 -24.22 -17.77
N GLY A 111 8.66 -23.91 -17.42
CA GLY A 111 9.66 -23.37 -18.34
C GLY A 111 10.31 -22.04 -17.97
N GLN A 112 9.97 -21.43 -16.85
CA GLN A 112 10.52 -20.13 -16.43
C GLN A 112 11.85 -20.22 -15.63
N HIS A 113 12.72 -21.14 -15.96
CA HIS A 113 14.13 -21.00 -15.58
C HIS A 113 14.81 -20.12 -16.62
N SER A 114 14.58 -18.83 -16.57
CA SER A 114 15.39 -17.88 -17.32
C SER A 114 16.83 -18.01 -16.85
N LYS A 115 17.72 -18.50 -17.73
CA LYS A 115 19.18 -18.52 -17.48
C LYS A 115 19.73 -17.11 -17.26
N TYR A 116 18.96 -16.08 -17.57
CA TYR A 116 19.37 -14.68 -17.50
C TYR A 116 18.55 -13.96 -16.44
N LEU A 117 19.24 -13.23 -15.59
CA LEU A 117 18.63 -12.33 -14.63
C LEU A 117 17.95 -11.19 -15.39
N PRO A 118 16.67 -10.88 -15.11
CA PRO A 118 15.93 -9.86 -15.82
C PRO A 118 16.43 -8.46 -15.51
N HIS A 119 16.13 -7.53 -16.40
CA HIS A 119 16.29 -6.12 -16.17
C HIS A 119 14.98 -5.54 -15.62
N ALA A 120 15.10 -4.56 -14.75
CA ALA A 120 13.98 -3.80 -14.22
C ALA A 120 14.15 -2.32 -14.63
N PHE A 121 13.09 -1.73 -15.11
CA PHE A 121 13.07 -0.36 -15.62
C PHE A 121 12.30 0.54 -14.68
N THR A 122 12.88 1.70 -14.34
CA THR A 122 12.17 2.76 -13.63
C THR A 122 11.19 3.46 -14.58
N GLU A 123 10.43 4.43 -14.09
CA GLU A 123 9.56 5.28 -14.91
C GLU A 123 10.29 5.85 -16.13
N HIS A 124 11.47 6.45 -15.90
CA HIS A 124 12.29 7.05 -16.94
C HIS A 124 12.86 6.01 -17.91
N GLY A 125 13.25 4.84 -17.37
CA GLY A 125 13.72 3.73 -18.19
C GLY A 125 12.63 3.13 -19.08
N ALA A 126 11.42 3.01 -18.58
CA ALA A 126 10.27 2.55 -19.36
C ALA A 126 9.93 3.54 -20.49
N LEU A 127 9.91 4.83 -20.17
CA LEU A 127 9.68 5.87 -21.19
C LEU A 127 10.79 5.88 -22.27
N MET A 128 12.05 5.75 -21.87
CA MET A 128 13.18 5.65 -22.79
C MET A 128 13.06 4.41 -23.68
N ALA A 129 12.63 3.28 -23.13
CA ALA A 129 12.42 2.06 -23.92
C ALA A 129 11.32 2.24 -24.98
N ALA A 130 10.22 2.93 -24.65
CA ALA A 130 9.17 3.26 -25.60
C ALA A 130 9.69 4.08 -26.80
N THR A 131 10.55 5.07 -26.53
CA THR A 131 11.15 5.89 -27.59
C THR A 131 12.08 5.09 -28.51
N LEU A 132 12.78 4.06 -27.96
CA LEU A 132 13.64 3.19 -28.77
C LEU A 132 12.85 2.22 -29.65
N LEU A 133 11.73 1.72 -29.14
CA LEU A 133 10.86 0.79 -29.91
C LEU A 133 10.15 1.51 -31.06
N ASN A 134 9.94 2.81 -30.92
CA ASN A 134 9.35 3.71 -31.92
C ASN A 134 8.12 3.12 -32.64
N SER A 135 7.29 2.38 -31.91
CA SER A 135 6.03 1.86 -32.43
C SER A 135 4.87 2.71 -31.92
N PRO A 136 3.81 2.91 -32.71
CA PRO A 136 2.63 3.66 -32.28
C PRO A 136 2.06 3.13 -30.97
N ARG A 137 2.08 1.81 -30.81
CA ARG A 137 1.61 1.15 -29.58
C ARG A 137 2.49 1.45 -28.37
N ALA A 138 3.81 1.42 -28.53
CA ALA A 138 4.73 1.75 -27.44
C ALA A 138 4.57 3.21 -26.98
N VAL A 139 4.34 4.13 -27.91
CA VAL A 139 4.08 5.55 -27.59
C VAL A 139 2.75 5.68 -26.82
N GLU A 140 1.67 5.08 -27.32
CA GLU A 140 0.36 5.10 -26.67
C GLU A 140 0.43 4.54 -25.23
N VAL A 141 1.01 3.36 -25.09
CA VAL A 141 1.11 2.66 -23.80
C VAL A 141 2.04 3.36 -22.83
N SER A 142 3.09 4.05 -23.32
CA SER A 142 4.01 4.80 -22.46
C SER A 142 3.30 5.84 -21.60
N ILE A 143 2.25 6.47 -22.12
CA ILE A 143 1.42 7.44 -21.38
C ILE A 143 0.74 6.77 -20.19
N TYR A 144 0.20 5.57 -20.38
CA TYR A 144 -0.45 4.82 -19.29
C TYR A 144 0.57 4.32 -18.27
N VAL A 145 1.76 3.91 -18.71
CA VAL A 145 2.86 3.51 -17.83
C VAL A 145 3.28 4.67 -16.94
N VAL A 146 3.52 5.84 -17.50
CA VAL A 146 3.88 7.05 -16.73
C VAL A 146 2.77 7.39 -15.72
N ARG A 147 1.51 7.39 -16.15
CA ARG A 147 0.37 7.65 -15.26
C ARG A 147 0.28 6.64 -14.10
N ALA A 148 0.58 5.36 -14.36
CA ALA A 148 0.60 4.35 -13.30
C ALA A 148 1.71 4.62 -12.27
N PHE A 149 2.91 5.01 -12.70
CA PHE A 149 3.99 5.40 -11.79
C PHE A 149 3.65 6.65 -10.97
N VAL A 150 3.07 7.68 -11.60
CA VAL A 150 2.61 8.90 -10.91
C VAL A 150 1.58 8.56 -9.85
N ARG A 151 0.54 7.79 -10.20
CA ARG A 151 -0.50 7.37 -9.25
C ARG A 151 0.07 6.59 -8.06
N LEU A 152 1.02 5.68 -8.30
CA LEU A 152 1.68 4.95 -7.22
C LEU A 152 2.51 5.87 -6.31
N ARG A 153 3.12 6.92 -6.85
CA ARG A 153 3.86 7.92 -6.08
C ARG A 153 2.91 8.71 -5.17
N GLU A 154 1.77 9.14 -5.70
CA GLU A 154 0.74 9.85 -4.94
C GLU A 154 0.17 8.99 -3.80
N LEU A 155 -0.11 7.72 -4.07
CA LEU A 155 -0.58 6.77 -3.05
C LEU A 155 0.46 6.58 -1.93
N ALA A 156 1.73 6.47 -2.28
CA ALA A 156 2.81 6.34 -1.30
C ALA A 156 2.95 7.61 -0.42
N ALA A 157 2.82 8.79 -1.02
CA ALA A 157 2.86 10.06 -0.30
C ALA A 157 1.68 10.18 0.68
N SER A 158 0.48 9.80 0.24
CA SER A 158 -0.72 9.77 1.08
C SER A 158 -0.60 8.80 2.27
N GLN A 159 0.00 7.63 2.05
CA GLN A 159 0.24 6.66 3.13
C GLN A 159 1.23 7.20 4.17
N ALA A 160 2.29 7.90 3.75
CA ALA A 160 3.26 8.51 4.65
C ALA A 160 2.63 9.63 5.51
N ASP A 161 1.72 10.42 4.94
CA ASP A 161 0.98 11.45 5.68
C ASP A 161 0.03 10.82 6.71
N LEU A 162 -0.65 9.74 6.33
CA LEU A 162 -1.52 8.99 7.23
C LEU A 162 -0.75 8.38 8.41
N ALA A 163 0.43 7.80 8.18
CA ALA A 163 1.28 7.26 9.22
C ALA A 163 1.68 8.35 10.25
N LYS A 164 2.06 9.54 9.78
CA LYS A 164 2.37 10.67 10.67
C LYS A 164 1.18 11.08 11.53
N ARG A 165 -0.02 11.13 10.94
CA ARG A 165 -1.24 11.47 11.69
C ARG A 165 -1.59 10.41 12.74
N LEU A 166 -1.32 9.14 12.46
CA LEU A 166 -1.49 8.06 13.43
C LEU A 166 -0.52 8.23 14.61
N ASP A 167 0.76 8.47 14.37
CA ASP A 167 1.76 8.74 15.41
C ASP A 167 1.36 9.94 16.28
N GLU A 168 0.87 11.03 15.67
CA GLU A 168 0.38 12.20 16.41
C GLU A 168 -0.84 11.89 17.28
N LEU A 169 -1.76 11.05 16.77
CA LEU A 169 -2.93 10.62 17.53
C LEU A 169 -2.55 9.70 18.68
N GLU A 170 -1.62 8.80 18.51
CA GLU A 170 -1.09 7.94 19.56
C GLU A 170 -0.47 8.78 20.69
N GLN A 171 0.40 9.74 20.35
CA GLN A 171 0.99 10.64 21.34
C GLN A 171 -0.05 11.46 22.11
N LYS A 172 -1.08 11.97 21.42
CA LYS A 172 -2.18 12.71 22.08
C LYS A 172 -2.98 11.80 23.01
N THR A 173 -3.21 10.55 22.60
CA THR A 173 -3.95 9.57 23.40
C THR A 173 -3.19 9.19 24.66
N GLU A 174 -1.87 8.99 24.57
CA GLU A 174 -1.01 8.74 25.73
C GLU A 174 -0.99 9.93 26.69
N ALA A 175 -0.84 11.14 26.17
CA ALA A 175 -0.88 12.35 27.00
C ALA A 175 -2.23 12.52 27.72
N LEU A 176 -3.33 12.22 27.04
CA LEU A 176 -4.68 12.24 27.61
C LEU A 176 -4.83 11.17 28.69
N ALA A 177 -4.33 9.95 28.47
CA ALA A 177 -4.36 8.87 29.45
C ALA A 177 -3.59 9.25 30.74
N MET A 178 -2.41 9.84 30.61
CA MET A 178 -1.61 10.33 31.75
C MET A 178 -2.35 11.44 32.53
N SER A 179 -2.96 12.39 31.80
CA SER A 179 -3.72 13.47 32.44
C SER A 179 -4.96 12.95 33.16
N HIS A 180 -5.67 12.01 32.57
CA HIS A 180 -6.82 11.36 33.18
C HIS A 180 -6.44 10.57 34.44
N ASP A 181 -5.33 9.86 34.43
CA ASP A 181 -4.85 9.09 35.57
C ASP A 181 -4.48 10.03 36.74
N THR A 182 -3.82 11.13 36.41
CA THR A 182 -3.50 12.18 37.38
C THR A 182 -4.75 12.82 37.97
N PHE A 183 -5.71 13.17 37.13
CA PHE A 183 -7.00 13.71 37.56
C PHE A 183 -7.75 12.72 38.46
N SER A 184 -7.82 11.43 38.06
CA SER A 184 -8.50 10.39 38.82
C SER A 184 -7.87 10.18 40.21
N ARG A 185 -6.54 10.19 40.27
CA ARG A 185 -5.81 10.12 41.58
C ARG A 185 -6.10 11.32 42.46
N ASN A 186 -6.06 12.51 41.89
CA ASN A 186 -6.31 13.74 42.62
C ASN A 186 -7.75 13.83 43.16
N THR A 187 -8.72 13.49 42.33
CA THR A 187 -10.13 13.43 42.71
C THR A 187 -10.36 12.39 43.83
N ARG A 188 -9.75 11.20 43.72
CA ARG A 188 -9.85 10.16 44.72
C ARG A 188 -9.25 10.61 46.06
N ASN A 189 -8.13 11.33 46.06
CA ASN A 189 -7.50 11.88 47.28
C ASN A 189 -8.37 12.99 47.89
N GLN A 190 -8.96 13.87 47.08
CA GLN A 190 -9.87 14.90 47.58
C GLN A 190 -11.12 14.30 48.24
N LEU A 191 -11.72 13.29 47.59
CA LEU A 191 -12.87 12.57 48.15
C LEU A 191 -12.50 11.90 49.48
N LYS A 192 -11.34 11.27 49.57
CA LYS A 192 -10.86 10.66 50.81
C LYS A 192 -10.74 11.69 51.90
N GLN A 193 -10.15 12.86 51.67
CA GLN A 193 -10.03 13.96 52.64
C GLN A 193 -11.41 14.44 53.13
N VAL A 194 -12.37 14.59 52.23
CA VAL A 194 -13.74 14.98 52.60
C VAL A 194 -14.39 13.90 53.46
N PHE A 195 -14.23 12.62 53.13
CA PHE A 195 -14.78 11.52 53.93
C PHE A 195 -14.11 11.42 55.31
N ASP A 196 -12.80 11.62 55.39
CA ASP A 196 -12.08 11.60 56.66
C ASP A 196 -12.53 12.78 57.57
N ALA A 197 -12.70 14.00 57.02
CA ALA A 197 -13.25 15.13 57.77
C ALA A 197 -14.71 14.93 58.22
N LEU A 198 -15.57 14.35 57.40
CA LEU A 198 -16.93 14.00 57.80
C LEU A 198 -16.95 12.96 58.92
N ARG A 199 -16.04 11.99 58.88
CA ARG A 199 -15.92 10.97 59.90
C ARG A 199 -15.48 11.55 61.25
N GLU A 200 -14.52 12.48 61.25
CA GLU A 200 -14.10 13.20 62.48
C GLU A 200 -15.24 13.99 63.09
N LEU A 201 -16.11 14.57 62.29
CA LEU A 201 -17.29 15.33 62.78
C LEU A 201 -18.44 14.41 63.28
N THR A 202 -18.52 13.18 62.77
CA THR A 202 -19.65 12.29 63.05
C THR A 202 -19.38 11.26 64.16
N VAL A 203 -18.09 10.96 64.45
CA VAL A 203 -17.74 10.03 65.50
C VAL A 203 -17.63 10.79 66.84
N PRO A 204 -18.46 10.52 67.82
CA PRO A 204 -18.33 11.13 69.12
C PRO A 204 -16.96 10.74 69.77
N PRO A 205 -16.37 11.65 70.55
CA PRO A 205 -15.07 11.39 71.16
C PRO A 205 -15.18 10.13 72.02
N ASP A 206 -14.18 9.24 71.87
CA ASP A 206 -14.07 8.03 72.67
C ASP A 206 -14.22 8.38 74.15
N PRO A 207 -15.11 7.70 74.90
CA PRO A 207 -15.22 7.94 76.31
C PRO A 207 -13.87 7.60 76.97
N PRO A 208 -13.43 8.44 77.97
CA PRO A 208 -12.14 8.25 78.62
C PRO A 208 -12.00 6.81 79.08
N ARG A 209 -10.99 6.14 78.60
CA ARG A 209 -10.68 4.75 78.98
C ARG A 209 -10.49 4.72 80.47
N ARG A 210 -11.38 4.01 81.19
CA ARG A 210 -11.18 3.72 82.59
C ARG A 210 -9.93 2.86 82.69
N PRO A 211 -8.95 3.26 83.53
CA PRO A 211 -7.77 2.45 83.76
C PRO A 211 -8.21 1.08 84.35
N ILE A 212 -7.90 0.02 83.64
CA ILE A 212 -8.07 -1.36 84.17
C ILE A 212 -6.87 -1.62 85.07
N GLY A 213 -7.01 -1.18 86.30
CA GLY A 213 -6.04 -1.41 87.35
C GLY A 213 -6.75 -1.42 88.72
N PHE A 214 -6.39 -2.34 89.57
CA PHE A 214 -6.82 -2.38 90.96
C PHE A 214 -6.44 -1.04 91.63
N VAL A 215 -7.42 -0.18 91.90
CA VAL A 215 -7.26 0.95 92.75
C VAL A 215 -7.27 0.43 94.21
N THR A 216 -6.14 0.32 94.86
CA THR A 216 -6.07 0.09 96.26
C THR A 216 -6.64 1.34 96.94
N PRO A 217 -7.58 1.19 97.88
CA PRO A 217 -8.11 2.32 98.64
C PRO A 217 -7.01 2.73 99.62
N GLU A 218 -6.39 3.88 99.40
CA GLU A 218 -5.59 4.51 100.44
C GLU A 218 -6.51 5.12 101.46
N ASP A 219 -6.30 4.64 102.70
CA ASP A 219 -7.01 4.95 103.86
C ASP A 219 -7.08 6.48 104.12
N GLY A 220 -8.31 6.93 104.28
CA GLY A 220 -8.54 8.22 104.85
C GLY A 220 -8.02 8.28 106.30
N LYS A 221 -7.01 9.15 106.50
CA LYS A 221 -6.73 9.62 107.85
C LYS A 221 -7.13 11.06 108.00
N SER A 222 -8.18 11.13 108.71
CA SER A 222 -8.59 12.25 109.56
C SER A 222 -7.44 13.12 110.09
N GLY A 223 -7.60 14.39 110.14
CA GLY A 223 -6.80 15.35 110.90
C GLY A 223 -7.57 16.60 111.14
N THR A 224 -8.22 16.54 112.27
CA THR A 224 -8.79 17.58 113.09
C THR A 224 -7.78 18.71 113.38
N HIS A 225 -8.12 19.88 113.18
CA HIS A 225 -8.18 21.06 114.12
C HIS A 225 -8.53 22.31 113.33
#